data_14db4fe2b5e4d4a4e8ebd8aa15cafb52
#
_entry.id   14db4fe2b5e4d4a4e8ebd8aa15cafb52
#
_cell.length_a   1.000
_cell.length_b   1.000
_cell.length_c   1.000
_cell.angle_alpha   90.00
_cell.angle_beta   90.00
_cell.angle_gamma   90.00
#
_symmetry.space_group_name_H-M   'P 1'
#
loop_
_entity.id
_entity.type
_entity.pdbx_description
1 polymer ?
#
loop_
_entity_poly.entity_id
_entity_poly.type
_entity_poly.pdbx_seq_one_letter_code
_entity_poly.pdbx_strand_id
1 'polypeptide(L)'
;SRRGTAFHLWVERQFTDAATLFGDEYLDYLDPLDDDSKLEDLKAKWLKSEFANRTPARVEVPFETTIAGVLIRGRIDAIYADGDGFQVVDWKTGSKQLGKSAQVQLAMYRLAWAKLSGCDISKISAAFHYVPTGITDSPSDLLDEAALIALISNVQTQAK
;
A
#
# COMPACT_ATOMS: atom_id res chain seq x y z
N SER A 1 -1.18 1.28 -13.23
CA SER A 1 -0.91 2.18 -14.36
C SER A 1 0.49 2.78 -14.23
N ARG A 2 1.06 3.24 -15.34
CA ARG A 2 2.36 3.90 -15.35
C ARG A 2 2.40 5.13 -14.45
N ARG A 3 1.34 5.91 -14.44
CA ARG A 3 1.23 7.10 -13.59
C ARG A 3 1.23 6.70 -12.10
N GLY A 4 0.48 5.67 -11.75
CA GLY A 4 0.46 5.15 -10.39
C GLY A 4 1.85 4.69 -9.96
N THR A 5 2.55 3.94 -10.83
CA THR A 5 3.91 3.46 -10.56
C THR A 5 4.89 4.63 -10.38
N ALA A 6 4.85 5.63 -11.26
CA ALA A 6 5.73 6.80 -11.16
C ALA A 6 5.48 7.57 -9.86
N PHE A 7 4.23 7.72 -9.45
CA PHE A 7 3.88 8.36 -8.19
C PHE A 7 4.42 7.58 -6.99
N HIS A 8 4.24 6.25 -6.96
CA HIS A 8 4.73 5.40 -5.88
C HIS A 8 6.25 5.50 -5.74
N LEU A 9 6.96 5.47 -6.85
CA LEU A 9 8.42 5.64 -6.85
C LEU A 9 8.83 7.01 -6.30
N TRP A 10 8.10 8.04 -6.67
CA TRP A 10 8.38 9.38 -6.17
C TRP A 10 8.18 9.47 -4.66
N VAL A 11 7.07 8.91 -4.12
CA VAL A 11 6.82 8.90 -2.67
C VAL A 11 7.92 8.13 -1.94
N GLU A 12 8.30 6.96 -2.43
CA GLU A 12 9.38 6.17 -1.85
C GLU A 12 10.66 7.01 -1.72
N ARG A 13 10.99 7.77 -2.75
CA ARG A 13 12.20 8.59 -2.79
C ARG A 13 12.17 9.76 -1.80
N GLN A 14 11.01 10.15 -1.27
CA GLN A 14 10.95 11.14 -0.20
C GLN A 14 11.54 10.61 1.10
N PHE A 15 11.57 9.30 1.30
CA PHE A 15 11.98 8.66 2.54
C PHE A 15 13.24 7.82 2.40
N THR A 16 13.68 7.52 1.18
CA THR A 16 14.89 6.75 0.91
C THR A 16 15.75 7.52 -0.08
N ASP A 17 17.05 7.28 -0.04
CA ASP A 17 17.94 7.83 -1.04
C ASP A 17 18.04 6.85 -2.22
N ALA A 18 16.90 6.60 -2.87
CA ALA A 18 16.81 5.66 -3.98
C ALA A 18 17.70 6.08 -5.15
N ALA A 19 17.86 7.39 -5.36
CA ALA A 19 18.74 7.89 -6.41
C ALA A 19 20.21 7.51 -6.17
N THR A 20 20.63 7.48 -4.89
CA THR A 20 21.97 7.02 -4.54
C THR A 20 22.12 5.52 -4.72
N LEU A 21 21.07 4.74 -4.40
CA LEU A 21 21.10 3.28 -4.49
C LEU A 21 21.03 2.77 -5.93
N PHE A 22 20.22 3.41 -6.77
CA PHE A 22 19.92 2.93 -8.12
C PHE A 22 20.45 3.86 -9.22
N GLY A 23 21.00 5.03 -8.85
CA GLY A 23 21.51 6.02 -9.79
C GLY A 23 20.41 6.68 -10.62
N ASP A 24 20.83 7.48 -11.59
CA ASP A 24 19.91 8.21 -12.46
C ASP A 24 19.13 7.29 -13.39
N GLU A 25 19.60 6.06 -13.60
CA GLU A 25 18.91 5.07 -14.42
C GLU A 25 17.50 4.76 -13.91
N TYR A 26 17.30 4.92 -12.61
CA TYR A 26 15.99 4.70 -12.00
C TYR A 26 14.94 5.70 -12.51
N LEU A 27 15.36 6.89 -12.88
CA LEU A 27 14.50 7.92 -13.45
C LEU A 27 14.05 7.60 -14.88
N ASP A 28 14.81 6.77 -15.59
CA ASP A 28 14.50 6.39 -16.97
C ASP A 28 13.28 5.46 -17.05
N TYR A 29 12.90 4.85 -15.93
CA TYR A 29 11.66 4.08 -15.85
C TYR A 29 10.42 4.97 -15.79
N LEU A 30 10.59 6.26 -15.53
CA LEU A 30 9.50 7.24 -15.59
C LEU A 30 9.30 7.61 -17.05
N ASP A 31 8.21 7.12 -17.62
CA ASP A 31 7.92 7.35 -19.03
C ASP A 31 7.74 8.85 -19.29
N PRO A 32 8.59 9.47 -20.13
CA PRO A 32 8.48 10.90 -20.43
C PRO A 32 7.23 11.26 -21.22
N LEU A 33 6.48 10.27 -21.70
CA LEU A 33 5.23 10.48 -22.42
C LEU A 33 4.01 10.51 -21.50
N ASP A 34 4.16 10.17 -20.20
CA ASP A 34 3.08 10.34 -19.25
C ASP A 34 2.77 11.83 -19.05
N ASP A 35 1.50 12.13 -18.79
CA ASP A 35 1.05 13.49 -18.52
C ASP A 35 1.67 14.01 -17.24
N ASP A 36 2.80 14.69 -17.35
CA ASP A 36 3.56 15.22 -16.24
C ASP A 36 2.75 16.16 -15.36
N SER A 37 1.75 16.84 -15.94
CA SER A 37 0.93 17.78 -15.17
C SER A 37 0.10 17.07 -14.10
N LYS A 38 -0.41 15.88 -14.42
CA LYS A 38 -1.17 15.08 -13.44
C LYS A 38 -0.26 14.50 -12.36
N LEU A 39 0.94 14.07 -12.75
CA LEU A 39 1.91 13.56 -11.78
C LEU A 39 2.34 14.67 -10.83
N GLU A 40 2.63 15.86 -11.33
CA GLU A 40 3.02 17.00 -10.50
C GLU A 40 1.88 17.43 -9.56
N ASP A 41 0.63 17.35 -10.01
CA ASP A 41 -0.54 17.62 -9.18
C ASP A 41 -0.65 16.61 -8.03
N LEU A 42 -0.45 15.33 -8.31
CA LEU A 42 -0.43 14.27 -7.28
C LEU A 42 0.67 14.51 -6.25
N LYS A 43 1.87 14.86 -6.70
CA LYS A 43 2.99 15.17 -5.82
C LYS A 43 2.67 16.33 -4.90
N ALA A 44 2.11 17.41 -5.46
CA ALA A 44 1.76 18.59 -4.68
C ALA A 44 0.69 18.27 -3.63
N LYS A 45 -0.31 17.46 -3.98
CA LYS A 45 -1.37 17.06 -3.05
C LYS A 45 -0.83 16.15 -1.95
N TRP A 46 0.04 15.22 -2.30
CA TRP A 46 0.65 14.35 -1.29
C TRP A 46 1.48 15.14 -0.29
N LEU A 47 2.24 16.14 -0.75
CA LEU A 47 3.05 17.01 0.11
C LEU A 47 2.21 17.82 1.10
N LYS A 48 0.92 18.01 0.80
CA LYS A 48 -0.02 18.68 1.71
C LYS A 48 -0.72 17.70 2.67
N SER A 49 -0.53 16.40 2.47
CA SER A 49 -1.16 15.38 3.32
C SER A 49 -0.45 15.25 4.66
N GLU A 50 -1.13 14.61 5.60
CA GLU A 50 -0.55 14.30 6.91
C GLU A 50 0.70 13.45 6.81
N PHE A 51 0.83 12.65 5.75
CA PHE A 51 1.93 11.71 5.58
C PHE A 51 3.24 12.38 5.20
N ALA A 52 3.20 13.55 4.60
CA ALA A 52 4.40 14.27 4.18
C ALA A 52 5.30 14.66 5.37
N ASN A 53 4.70 14.86 6.54
CA ASN A 53 5.41 15.27 7.76
C ASN A 53 5.66 14.12 8.73
N ARG A 54 5.32 12.89 8.33
CA ARG A 54 5.54 11.69 9.14
C ARG A 54 6.60 10.84 8.48
N THR A 55 7.49 10.26 9.28
CA THR A 55 8.50 9.32 8.78
C THR A 55 7.94 7.89 8.91
N PRO A 56 7.80 7.14 7.81
CA PRO A 56 7.35 5.77 7.89
C PRO A 56 8.40 4.87 8.55
N ALA A 57 7.96 3.81 9.20
CA ALA A 57 8.84 2.77 9.71
C ALA A 57 9.45 1.98 8.55
N ARG A 58 8.66 1.70 7.52
CA ARG A 58 9.09 0.98 6.32
C ARG A 58 8.34 1.51 5.10
N VAL A 59 8.97 1.44 3.93
CA VAL A 59 8.35 1.76 2.64
C VAL A 59 8.63 0.65 1.64
N GLU A 60 7.72 0.45 0.69
CA GLU A 60 7.84 -0.51 -0.41
C GLU A 60 8.30 -1.88 0.09
N VAL A 61 7.52 -2.45 1.02
CA VAL A 61 7.85 -3.71 1.67
C VAL A 61 7.32 -4.87 0.83
N PRO A 62 8.20 -5.65 0.18
CA PRO A 62 7.75 -6.84 -0.52
C PRO A 62 7.35 -7.90 0.48
N PHE A 63 6.30 -8.65 0.17
CA PHE A 63 5.92 -9.78 0.99
C PHE A 63 5.50 -10.97 0.14
N GLU A 64 5.62 -12.13 0.75
CA GLU A 64 5.16 -13.38 0.21
C GLU A 64 4.59 -14.18 1.37
N THR A 65 3.34 -14.56 1.28
CA THR A 65 2.67 -15.31 2.33
C THR A 65 1.74 -16.35 1.72
N THR A 66 1.46 -17.41 2.47
CA THR A 66 0.53 -18.46 2.05
C THR A 66 -0.73 -18.37 2.89
N ILE A 67 -1.88 -18.24 2.22
CA ILE A 67 -3.19 -18.22 2.87
C ILE A 67 -4.04 -19.31 2.25
N ALA A 68 -4.50 -20.25 3.05
CA ALA A 68 -5.30 -21.40 2.60
C ALA A 68 -4.61 -22.17 1.45
N GLY A 69 -3.29 -22.32 1.53
CA GLY A 69 -2.49 -23.03 0.51
C GLY A 69 -2.21 -22.21 -0.74
N VAL A 70 -2.71 -20.99 -0.84
CA VAL A 70 -2.48 -20.10 -1.97
C VAL A 70 -1.35 -19.13 -1.67
N LEU A 71 -0.35 -19.09 -2.55
CA LEU A 71 0.77 -18.17 -2.43
C LEU A 71 0.32 -16.78 -2.87
N ILE A 72 0.49 -15.82 -1.97
CA ILE A 72 0.11 -14.43 -2.21
C ILE A 72 1.36 -13.57 -2.11
N ARG A 73 1.59 -12.79 -3.14
CA ARG A 73 2.72 -11.86 -3.23
C ARG A 73 2.20 -10.46 -3.40
N GLY A 74 2.93 -9.51 -2.85
CA GLY A 74 2.59 -8.10 -3.00
C GLY A 74 3.68 -7.20 -2.47
N ARG A 75 3.35 -5.93 -2.45
CA ARG A 75 4.24 -4.89 -1.93
C ARG A 75 3.41 -3.87 -1.18
N ILE A 76 3.76 -3.65 0.08
CA ILE A 76 3.08 -2.67 0.93
C ILE A 76 3.75 -1.31 0.71
N ASP A 77 2.97 -0.29 0.37
CA ASP A 77 3.51 1.02 0.00
C ASP A 77 4.23 1.69 1.17
N ALA A 78 3.57 1.78 2.33
CA ALA A 78 4.16 2.42 3.50
C ALA A 78 3.57 1.85 4.78
N ILE A 79 4.39 1.84 5.82
CA ILE A 79 4.00 1.39 7.15
C ILE A 79 4.49 2.43 8.15
N TYR A 80 3.56 2.93 8.96
CA TYR A 80 3.84 3.93 9.99
C TYR A 80 3.67 3.32 11.37
N ALA A 81 4.52 3.71 12.31
CA ALA A 81 4.31 3.37 13.71
C ALA A 81 3.07 4.09 14.23
N ASP A 82 2.24 3.41 14.99
CA ASP A 82 1.00 3.95 15.56
C ASP A 82 0.80 3.34 16.95
N GLY A 83 1.10 4.13 17.99
CA GLY A 83 1.07 3.63 19.36
C GLY A 83 2.00 2.44 19.55
N ASP A 84 1.46 1.34 20.05
CA ASP A 84 2.19 0.07 20.21
C ASP A 84 2.03 -0.85 18.99
N GLY A 85 1.43 -0.36 17.92
CA GLY A 85 1.20 -1.10 16.69
C GLY A 85 1.63 -0.30 15.46
N PHE A 86 0.91 -0.53 14.36
CA PHE A 86 1.26 0.05 13.06
C PHE A 86 0.02 0.45 12.27
N GLN A 87 0.23 1.35 11.33
CA GLN A 87 -0.73 1.69 10.29
C GLN A 87 -0.11 1.36 8.94
N VAL A 88 -0.74 0.44 8.20
CA VAL A 88 -0.38 0.13 6.81
C VAL A 88 -1.12 1.11 5.91
N VAL A 89 -0.43 1.72 4.95
CA VAL A 89 -1.03 2.69 4.03
C VAL A 89 -0.78 2.27 2.60
N ASP A 90 -1.86 2.29 1.83
CA ASP A 90 -1.84 2.04 0.39
C ASP A 90 -2.19 3.36 -0.33
N TRP A 91 -1.27 3.85 -1.17
CA TRP A 91 -1.48 5.09 -1.91
C TRP A 91 -2.35 4.82 -3.13
N LYS A 92 -3.45 5.58 -3.25
CA LYS A 92 -4.32 5.52 -4.42
C LYS A 92 -4.24 6.83 -5.20
N THR A 93 -4.00 6.72 -6.50
CA THR A 93 -3.86 7.87 -7.38
C THR A 93 -5.18 8.27 -8.04
N GLY A 94 -6.22 7.45 -7.90
CA GLY A 94 -7.57 7.78 -8.30
C GLY A 94 -8.36 8.41 -7.17
N SER A 95 -9.47 9.06 -7.51
CA SER A 95 -10.35 9.72 -6.53
C SER A 95 -11.53 8.85 -6.11
N LYS A 96 -11.84 7.80 -6.89
CA LYS A 96 -12.97 6.94 -6.62
C LYS A 96 -12.69 6.01 -5.45
N GLN A 97 -13.56 6.01 -4.46
CA GLN A 97 -13.47 5.08 -3.34
C GLN A 97 -13.68 3.66 -3.83
N LEU A 98 -12.81 2.75 -3.37
CA LEU A 98 -12.78 1.38 -3.83
C LEU A 98 -13.68 0.50 -2.97
N GLY A 99 -14.19 -0.58 -3.59
CA GLY A 99 -15.13 -1.50 -2.95
C GLY A 99 -14.46 -2.64 -2.20
N LYS A 100 -15.24 -3.72 -2.01
CA LYS A 100 -14.85 -4.85 -1.17
C LYS A 100 -13.62 -5.61 -1.65
N SER A 101 -13.42 -5.75 -2.96
CA SER A 101 -12.23 -6.45 -3.49
C SER A 101 -10.94 -5.76 -3.07
N ALA A 102 -10.93 -4.43 -3.11
CA ALA A 102 -9.77 -3.67 -2.66
C ALA A 102 -9.58 -3.78 -1.14
N GLN A 103 -10.67 -3.84 -0.38
CA GLN A 103 -10.58 -4.05 1.07
C GLN A 103 -10.00 -5.42 1.41
N VAL A 104 -10.28 -6.46 0.63
CA VAL A 104 -9.65 -7.77 0.79
C VAL A 104 -8.15 -7.67 0.58
N GLN A 105 -7.72 -6.96 -0.46
CA GLN A 105 -6.29 -6.72 -0.71
C GLN A 105 -5.64 -5.99 0.46
N LEU A 106 -6.31 -4.97 0.98
CA LEU A 106 -5.82 -4.22 2.14
C LEU A 106 -5.71 -5.10 3.38
N ALA A 107 -6.70 -5.99 3.58
CA ALA A 107 -6.67 -6.97 4.67
C ALA A 107 -5.49 -7.93 4.53
N MET A 108 -5.15 -8.34 3.32
CA MET A 108 -3.98 -9.19 3.06
C MET A 108 -2.68 -8.47 3.40
N TYR A 109 -2.56 -7.19 3.08
CA TYR A 109 -1.38 -6.39 3.42
C TYR A 109 -1.24 -6.27 4.94
N ARG A 110 -2.34 -6.02 5.63
CA ARG A 110 -2.37 -5.96 7.10
C ARG A 110 -1.89 -7.27 7.72
N LEU A 111 -2.42 -8.40 7.24
CA LEU A 111 -2.01 -9.73 7.72
C LEU A 111 -0.54 -10.00 7.42
N ALA A 112 -0.08 -9.68 6.21
CA ALA A 112 1.31 -9.89 5.82
C ALA A 112 2.25 -9.11 6.76
N TRP A 113 1.91 -7.87 7.09
CA TRP A 113 2.73 -7.09 8.01
C TRP A 113 2.68 -7.65 9.44
N ALA A 114 1.53 -8.13 9.88
CA ALA A 114 1.44 -8.80 11.19
C ALA A 114 2.41 -9.99 11.27
N LYS A 115 2.49 -10.79 10.21
CA LYS A 115 3.40 -11.94 10.17
C LYS A 115 4.86 -11.51 10.07
N LEU A 116 5.17 -10.50 9.27
CA LEU A 116 6.55 -10.02 9.11
C LEU A 116 7.09 -9.35 10.38
N SER A 117 6.26 -8.57 11.04
CA SER A 117 6.66 -7.79 12.20
C SER A 117 6.54 -8.55 13.52
N GLY A 118 5.74 -9.62 13.56
CA GLY A 118 5.39 -10.31 14.80
C GLY A 118 4.40 -9.53 15.67
N CYS A 119 3.86 -8.41 15.16
CA CYS A 119 2.88 -7.61 15.90
C CYS A 119 1.51 -8.26 15.80
N ASP A 120 0.76 -8.19 16.90
CA ASP A 120 -0.62 -8.66 16.92
C ASP A 120 -1.45 -7.89 15.91
N ILE A 121 -2.20 -8.58 15.06
CA ILE A 121 -2.99 -7.97 14.01
C ILE A 121 -4.03 -6.98 14.56
N SER A 122 -4.50 -7.18 15.79
CA SER A 122 -5.44 -6.25 16.42
C SER A 122 -4.85 -4.87 16.67
N LYS A 123 -3.52 -4.75 16.66
CA LYS A 123 -2.79 -3.49 16.83
C LYS A 123 -2.34 -2.88 15.50
N ILE A 124 -2.80 -3.44 14.39
CA ILE A 124 -2.45 -2.96 13.05
C ILE A 124 -3.72 -2.50 12.35
N SER A 125 -3.77 -1.24 11.99
CA SER A 125 -4.77 -0.69 11.09
C SER A 125 -4.23 -0.64 9.67
N ALA A 126 -5.13 -0.53 8.69
CA ALA A 126 -4.74 -0.36 7.30
C ALA A 126 -5.69 0.62 6.62
N ALA A 127 -5.14 1.43 5.73
CA ALA A 127 -5.90 2.51 5.12
C ALA A 127 -5.53 2.68 3.64
N PHE A 128 -6.52 3.12 2.86
CA PHE A 128 -6.28 3.73 1.56
C PHE A 128 -6.13 5.23 1.77
N HIS A 129 -5.11 5.81 1.19
CA HIS A 129 -5.01 7.27 1.09
C HIS A 129 -5.23 7.68 -0.36
N TYR A 130 -6.34 8.37 -0.62
CA TYR A 130 -6.70 8.86 -1.95
C TYR A 130 -6.04 10.21 -2.17
N VAL A 131 -4.92 10.22 -2.87
CA VAL A 131 -4.08 11.41 -3.04
C VAL A 131 -4.86 12.59 -3.66
N PRO A 132 -5.68 12.37 -4.72
CA PRO A 132 -6.39 13.52 -5.34
C PRO A 132 -7.32 14.26 -4.40
N THR A 133 -7.93 13.57 -3.45
CA THR A 133 -8.92 14.17 -2.53
C THR A 133 -8.38 14.43 -1.14
N GLY A 134 -7.24 13.82 -0.79
CA GLY A 134 -6.68 13.88 0.55
C GLY A 134 -7.43 13.04 1.58
N ILE A 135 -8.37 12.20 1.13
CA ILE A 135 -9.16 11.35 2.02
C ILE A 135 -8.36 10.11 2.39
N THR A 136 -8.33 9.81 3.69
CA THR A 136 -7.77 8.55 4.20
C THR A 136 -8.91 7.71 4.73
N ASP A 137 -9.14 6.55 4.11
CA ASP A 137 -10.18 5.61 4.50
C ASP A 137 -9.53 4.42 5.21
N SER A 138 -9.82 4.27 6.50
CA SER A 138 -9.28 3.19 7.33
C SER A 138 -10.43 2.31 7.81
N PRO A 139 -10.82 1.27 7.05
CA PRO A 139 -11.92 0.40 7.44
C PRO A 139 -11.63 -0.30 8.77
N SER A 140 -12.63 -0.34 9.65
CA SER A 140 -12.50 -1.01 10.95
C SER A 140 -12.85 -2.49 10.91
N ASP A 141 -13.44 -2.93 9.80
CA ASP A 141 -13.99 -4.27 9.61
C ASP A 141 -13.19 -5.11 8.61
N LEU A 142 -11.90 -4.84 8.47
CA LEU A 142 -11.06 -5.64 7.59
C LEU A 142 -11.01 -7.09 8.06
N LEU A 143 -11.05 -8.00 7.10
CA LEU A 143 -11.01 -9.44 7.38
C LEU A 143 -9.71 -9.80 8.10
N ASP A 144 -9.83 -10.62 9.14
CA ASP A 144 -8.69 -11.22 9.83
C ASP A 144 -8.21 -12.48 9.10
N GLU A 145 -7.21 -13.16 9.65
CA GLU A 145 -6.65 -14.36 9.02
C GLU A 145 -7.71 -15.44 8.80
N ALA A 146 -8.52 -15.72 9.82
CA ALA A 146 -9.53 -16.78 9.73
C ALA A 146 -10.56 -16.46 8.63
N ALA A 147 -10.99 -15.21 8.55
CA ALA A 147 -11.95 -14.77 7.52
C ALA A 147 -11.34 -14.81 6.11
N LEU A 148 -10.06 -14.44 5.97
CA LEU A 148 -9.35 -14.53 4.70
C LEU A 148 -9.18 -15.99 4.25
N ILE A 149 -8.85 -16.89 5.18
CA ILE A 149 -8.76 -18.31 4.89
C ILE A 149 -10.10 -18.84 4.39
N ALA A 150 -11.20 -18.48 5.07
CA ALA A 150 -12.53 -18.91 4.67
C ALA A 150 -12.90 -18.40 3.28
N LEU A 151 -12.61 -17.14 2.99
CA LEU A 151 -12.91 -16.54 1.69
C LEU A 151 -12.15 -17.24 0.56
N ILE A 152 -10.85 -17.45 0.72
CA ILE A 152 -10.00 -18.07 -0.28
C ILE A 152 -10.38 -19.54 -0.49
N SER A 153 -10.68 -20.26 0.59
CA SER A 153 -11.12 -21.64 0.52
C SER A 153 -12.44 -21.78 -0.25
N ASN A 154 -13.39 -20.86 -0.04
CA ASN A 154 -14.63 -20.82 -0.79
C ASN A 154 -14.41 -20.60 -2.28
N VAL A 155 -13.54 -19.67 -2.64
CA VAL A 155 -13.20 -19.40 -4.04
C VAL A 155 -12.60 -20.63 -4.69
N GLN A 156 -11.69 -21.32 -4.01
CA GLN A 156 -11.07 -22.56 -4.51
C GLN A 156 -12.12 -23.66 -4.71
N THR A 157 -13.06 -23.81 -3.79
CA THR A 157 -14.11 -24.81 -3.89
C THR A 157 -15.02 -24.53 -5.08
N GLN A 158 -15.36 -23.27 -5.34
CA GLN A 158 -16.20 -22.89 -6.48
C GLN A 158 -15.48 -23.04 -7.82
N ALA A 159 -14.15 -22.93 -7.83
CA ALA A 159 -13.34 -23.07 -9.05
C ALA A 159 -13.20 -24.53 -9.52
N LYS A 160 -13.56 -25.49 -8.69
CA LYS A 160 -13.59 -26.92 -9.04
C LYS A 160 -14.96 -27.28 -9.59
#